data_a9a558856c3e57eeb455583357f74bf3
#
_entry.id   a9a558856c3e57eeb455583357f74bf3
#
_cell.length_a   1.000
_cell.length_b   1.000
_cell.length_c   1.000
_cell.angle_alpha   90.00
_cell.angle_beta   90.00
_cell.angle_gamma   90.00
#
_symmetry.space_group_name_H-M   'P 1'
#
loop_
_entity.id
_entity.type
_entity.pdbx_description
1 polymer ?
#
loop_
_entity_poly.entity_id
_entity_poly.type
_entity_poly.pdbx_seq_one_letter_code
_entity_poly.pdbx_strand_id
1 'polypeptide(L)'
;MKSLLPVLLLGLVLAVLVFAARCSQRAMHDYETRHAHTTDHPEAPAFDAAVSAPSDLAENERMATAFPDTLLSTTAMRFKILAPGAGARPVAGNIVRFHYRARFLDGSEIASAAAPADPASIALLKNETPRGLPAPVRGIDLALLEMQPGERRLVVLPSRLAFGPEGRPPQIPPRAPIALELELLP
;
A
#
# COMPACT_ATOMS: atom_id res chain seq x y z
N MET A 1 -70.34 -14.49 -20.98
CA MET A 1 -69.56 -14.66 -19.73
C MET A 1 -68.15 -14.12 -20.05
N LYS A 2 -67.89 -12.85 -19.74
CA LYS A 2 -66.54 -12.22 -19.96
C LYS A 2 -65.61 -12.65 -18.84
N SER A 3 -64.45 -13.23 -19.17
CA SER A 3 -63.54 -13.85 -18.24
C SER A 3 -63.02 -12.86 -17.20
N LEU A 4 -63.27 -13.11 -15.94
CA LEU A 4 -62.74 -12.40 -14.76
C LEU A 4 -61.25 -12.76 -14.48
N LEU A 5 -60.69 -13.65 -15.30
CA LEU A 5 -59.35 -14.19 -15.14
C LEU A 5 -58.20 -13.12 -15.20
N PRO A 6 -58.24 -12.11 -16.12
CA PRO A 6 -57.14 -11.11 -16.18
C PRO A 6 -57.15 -10.14 -14.98
N VAL A 7 -58.31 -9.89 -14.37
CA VAL A 7 -58.37 -8.97 -13.21
C VAL A 7 -57.84 -9.66 -11.95
N LEU A 8 -58.10 -10.96 -11.79
CA LEU A 8 -57.55 -11.78 -10.70
C LEU A 8 -56.02 -11.93 -10.79
N LEU A 9 -55.49 -12.13 -12.01
CA LEU A 9 -54.03 -12.20 -12.27
C LEU A 9 -53.32 -10.87 -11.96
N LEU A 10 -53.90 -9.74 -12.33
CA LEU A 10 -53.36 -8.42 -12.06
C LEU A 10 -53.33 -8.12 -10.57
N GLY A 11 -54.39 -8.51 -9.84
CA GLY A 11 -54.42 -8.37 -8.38
C GLY A 11 -53.38 -9.22 -7.65
N LEU A 12 -53.13 -10.44 -8.13
CA LEU A 12 -52.11 -11.31 -7.55
C LEU A 12 -50.67 -10.76 -7.77
N VAL A 13 -50.40 -10.25 -8.96
CA VAL A 13 -49.08 -9.63 -9.29
C VAL A 13 -48.84 -8.39 -8.42
N LEU A 14 -49.86 -7.55 -8.25
CA LEU A 14 -49.76 -6.36 -7.41
C LEU A 14 -49.52 -6.71 -5.94
N ALA A 15 -50.20 -7.75 -5.43
CA ALA A 15 -50.01 -8.23 -4.06
C ALA A 15 -48.58 -8.77 -3.82
N VAL A 16 -48.03 -9.51 -4.78
CA VAL A 16 -46.66 -10.02 -4.72
C VAL A 16 -45.65 -8.87 -4.73
N LEU A 17 -45.81 -7.84 -5.57
CA LEU A 17 -44.96 -6.68 -5.63
C LEU A 17 -44.99 -5.87 -4.32
N VAL A 18 -46.15 -5.66 -3.75
CA VAL A 18 -46.31 -4.97 -2.45
C VAL A 18 -45.69 -5.78 -1.31
N PHE A 19 -45.82 -7.09 -1.34
CA PHE A 19 -45.22 -7.98 -0.35
C PHE A 19 -43.70 -7.97 -0.44
N ALA A 20 -43.13 -8.05 -1.66
CA ALA A 20 -41.71 -7.98 -1.90
C ALA A 20 -41.11 -6.62 -1.47
N ALA A 21 -41.79 -5.50 -1.76
CA ALA A 21 -41.37 -4.18 -1.33
C ALA A 21 -41.36 -4.04 0.20
N ARG A 22 -42.39 -4.57 0.90
CA ARG A 22 -42.46 -4.56 2.37
C ARG A 22 -41.41 -5.46 3.02
N CYS A 23 -41.09 -6.60 2.39
CA CYS A 23 -40.07 -7.52 2.88
C CYS A 23 -38.66 -6.88 2.74
N SER A 24 -38.41 -6.17 1.63
CA SER A 24 -37.16 -5.42 1.41
C SER A 24 -36.99 -4.27 2.42
N GLN A 25 -38.05 -3.52 2.71
CA GLN A 25 -38.01 -2.43 3.70
C GLN A 25 -37.78 -2.95 5.14
N ARG A 26 -38.35 -4.09 5.49
CA ARG A 26 -38.09 -4.72 6.81
C ARG A 26 -36.64 -5.21 6.91
N ALA A 27 -36.12 -5.82 5.88
CA ALA A 27 -34.72 -6.28 5.85
C ALA A 27 -33.72 -5.12 5.96
N MET A 28 -34.03 -3.98 5.35
CA MET A 28 -33.21 -2.77 5.48
C MET A 28 -33.29 -2.17 6.89
N HIS A 29 -34.47 -2.12 7.47
CA HIS A 29 -34.67 -1.59 8.83
C HIS A 29 -34.02 -2.48 9.90
N ASP A 30 -34.07 -3.81 9.74
CA ASP A 30 -33.39 -4.77 10.62
C ASP A 30 -31.88 -4.73 10.44
N TYR A 31 -31.38 -4.37 9.25
CA TYR A 31 -29.95 -4.14 9.00
C TYR A 31 -29.47 -2.87 9.72
N GLU A 32 -30.20 -1.77 9.58
CA GLU A 32 -29.86 -0.49 10.24
C GLU A 32 -29.91 -0.61 11.78
N THR A 33 -30.94 -1.29 12.34
CA THR A 33 -31.03 -1.45 13.80
C THR A 33 -29.97 -2.39 14.38
N ARG A 34 -29.54 -3.42 13.65
CA ARG A 34 -28.43 -4.30 14.11
C ARG A 34 -27.06 -3.62 14.04
N HIS A 35 -26.88 -2.67 13.14
CA HIS A 35 -25.60 -1.95 12.98
C HIS A 35 -25.55 -0.60 13.68
N ALA A 36 -26.70 -0.09 14.19
CA ALA A 36 -26.76 1.14 14.98
C ALA A 36 -26.19 1.00 16.41
N HIS A 37 -25.96 -0.22 16.89
CA HIS A 37 -25.38 -0.46 18.23
C HIS A 37 -23.92 -0.90 18.23
N THR A 38 -23.21 -0.80 17.09
CA THR A 38 -21.77 -1.08 17.06
C THR A 38 -20.97 0.19 16.75
N THR A 39 -21.26 1.27 17.46
CA THR A 39 -20.40 2.46 17.49
C THR A 39 -19.33 2.37 18.57
N ASP A 40 -18.90 1.17 18.91
CA ASP A 40 -17.72 0.94 19.75
C ASP A 40 -16.65 0.15 18.93
N HIS A 41 -16.48 0.54 17.66
CA HIS A 41 -15.20 0.33 17.03
C HIS A 41 -14.30 1.42 17.60
N PRO A 42 -13.16 1.07 18.23
CA PRO A 42 -12.10 2.05 18.41
C PRO A 42 -11.85 2.59 17.01
N GLU A 43 -12.12 3.87 16.86
CA GLU A 43 -11.89 4.65 15.64
C GLU A 43 -10.56 4.18 15.06
N ALA A 44 -10.61 3.47 13.94
CA ALA A 44 -9.40 3.04 13.26
C ALA A 44 -8.57 4.33 13.11
N PRO A 45 -7.35 4.37 13.62
CA PRO A 45 -6.59 5.61 13.66
C PRO A 45 -6.66 6.20 12.26
N ALA A 46 -7.28 7.36 12.17
CA ALA A 46 -7.52 8.03 10.90
C ALA A 46 -6.18 8.07 10.15
N PHE A 47 -6.07 7.29 9.09
CA PHE A 47 -4.85 7.19 8.28
C PHE A 47 -4.44 8.58 7.76
N ASP A 48 -5.40 9.49 7.67
CA ASP A 48 -5.22 10.88 7.25
C ASP A 48 -4.53 11.78 8.30
N ALA A 49 -4.62 11.47 9.57
CA ALA A 49 -3.97 12.26 10.61
C ALA A 49 -2.45 12.00 10.71
N ALA A 50 -1.99 10.82 10.26
CA ALA A 50 -0.57 10.48 10.26
C ALA A 50 0.22 11.13 9.10
N VAL A 51 -0.48 11.57 8.03
CA VAL A 51 0.14 12.22 6.86
C VAL A 51 0.34 13.73 7.07
N SER A 52 -0.27 14.31 8.09
CA SER A 52 -0.36 15.76 8.28
C SER A 52 0.52 16.32 9.41
N ALA A 53 1.44 15.55 9.97
CA ALA A 53 2.40 16.10 10.92
C ALA A 53 3.33 17.09 10.18
N PRO A 54 3.59 18.30 10.73
CA PRO A 54 4.47 19.28 10.10
C PRO A 54 5.85 18.71 9.73
N SER A 55 6.34 17.73 10.47
CA SER A 55 7.57 16.98 10.18
C SER A 55 7.49 16.16 8.88
N ASP A 56 6.33 15.61 8.54
CA ASP A 56 6.15 14.77 7.34
C ASP A 56 6.05 15.63 6.08
N LEU A 57 5.46 16.83 6.18
CA LEU A 57 5.44 17.79 5.08
C LEU A 57 6.85 18.28 4.73
N ALA A 58 7.64 18.67 5.72
CA ALA A 58 9.03 19.09 5.52
C ALA A 58 9.91 17.95 4.96
N GLU A 59 9.64 16.70 5.35
CA GLU A 59 10.32 15.53 4.81
C GLU A 59 9.95 15.29 3.35
N ASN A 60 8.66 15.38 3.02
CA ASN A 60 8.16 15.25 1.65
C ASN A 60 8.73 16.34 0.72
N GLU A 61 8.86 17.58 1.18
CA GLU A 61 9.49 18.67 0.43
C GLU A 61 10.97 18.37 0.15
N ARG A 62 11.71 17.90 1.15
CA ARG A 62 13.13 17.51 0.97
C ARG A 62 13.27 16.40 -0.06
N MET A 63 12.43 15.36 0.01
CA MET A 63 12.41 14.27 -0.97
C MET A 63 12.06 14.77 -2.38
N ALA A 64 11.06 15.66 -2.51
CA ALA A 64 10.67 16.24 -3.78
C ALA A 64 11.76 17.12 -4.39
N THR A 65 12.46 17.89 -3.58
CA THR A 65 13.56 18.75 -4.01
C THR A 65 14.78 17.93 -4.46
N ALA A 66 15.11 16.86 -3.72
CA ALA A 66 16.22 15.98 -4.06
C ALA A 66 15.94 15.11 -5.30
N PHE A 67 14.66 14.74 -5.52
CA PHE A 67 14.23 13.88 -6.63
C PHE A 67 12.97 14.45 -7.33
N PRO A 68 13.11 15.55 -8.08
CA PRO A 68 11.96 16.27 -8.68
C PRO A 68 11.20 15.44 -9.72
N ASP A 69 11.89 14.54 -10.45
CA ASP A 69 11.30 13.73 -11.51
C ASP A 69 10.60 12.45 -11.00
N THR A 70 10.23 12.40 -9.73
CA THR A 70 9.57 11.25 -9.11
C THR A 70 8.09 11.50 -8.90
N LEU A 71 7.28 10.45 -9.07
CA LEU A 71 5.84 10.46 -8.77
C LEU A 71 5.59 10.09 -7.31
N LEU A 72 4.57 10.68 -6.71
CA LEU A 72 4.13 10.33 -5.36
C LEU A 72 3.16 9.15 -5.42
N SER A 73 3.43 8.09 -4.65
CA SER A 73 2.52 6.95 -4.50
C SER A 73 1.48 7.21 -3.39
N THR A 74 0.45 6.37 -3.33
CA THR A 74 -0.57 6.39 -2.27
C THR A 74 0.00 6.09 -0.88
N THR A 75 1.16 5.43 -0.82
CA THR A 75 1.87 5.12 0.44
C THR A 75 2.85 6.23 0.85
N ALA A 76 2.80 7.39 0.17
CA ALA A 76 3.70 8.53 0.33
C ALA A 76 5.20 8.20 0.08
N MET A 77 5.49 7.14 -0.65
CA MET A 77 6.78 6.93 -1.29
C MET A 77 6.83 7.75 -2.58
N ARG A 78 8.00 8.21 -2.96
CA ARG A 78 8.20 8.77 -4.31
C ARG A 78 8.91 7.73 -5.17
N PHE A 79 8.58 7.63 -6.45
CA PHE A 79 9.19 6.64 -7.33
C PHE A 79 9.35 7.14 -8.76
N LYS A 80 10.30 6.52 -9.47
CA LYS A 80 10.51 6.66 -10.91
C LYS A 80 10.88 5.31 -11.49
N ILE A 81 10.16 4.86 -12.51
CA ILE A 81 10.52 3.64 -13.24
C ILE A 81 11.73 3.96 -14.12
N LEU A 82 12.83 3.27 -13.92
CA LEU A 82 14.06 3.42 -14.68
C LEU A 82 14.10 2.48 -15.89
N ALA A 83 13.56 1.25 -15.71
CA ALA A 83 13.34 0.29 -16.78
C ALA A 83 12.08 -0.52 -16.45
N PRO A 84 11.16 -0.71 -17.40
CA PRO A 84 9.97 -1.51 -17.17
C PRO A 84 10.32 -3.00 -17.05
N GLY A 85 9.57 -3.73 -16.23
CA GLY A 85 9.58 -5.18 -16.15
C GLY A 85 8.42 -5.80 -16.90
N ALA A 86 8.28 -7.11 -16.81
CA ALA A 86 7.18 -7.87 -17.40
C ALA A 86 6.78 -9.07 -16.52
N GLY A 87 5.52 -9.50 -16.64
CA GLY A 87 4.99 -10.64 -15.90
C GLY A 87 4.15 -10.24 -14.68
N ALA A 88 3.78 -11.25 -13.89
CA ALA A 88 2.96 -11.06 -12.70
C ALA A 88 3.77 -10.43 -11.57
N ARG A 89 3.15 -9.48 -10.86
CA ARG A 89 3.73 -8.89 -9.64
C ARG A 89 3.77 -9.94 -8.54
N PRO A 90 4.79 -9.91 -7.67
CA PRO A 90 4.84 -10.79 -6.52
C PRO A 90 3.71 -10.46 -5.54
N VAL A 91 3.34 -11.46 -4.72
CA VAL A 91 2.33 -11.31 -3.68
C VAL A 91 2.95 -11.50 -2.30
N ALA A 92 2.24 -11.10 -1.25
CA ALA A 92 2.66 -11.28 0.14
C ALA A 92 3.09 -12.72 0.42
N GLY A 93 4.23 -12.89 1.08
CA GLY A 93 4.82 -14.19 1.40
C GLY A 93 5.68 -14.81 0.29
N ASN A 94 5.68 -14.27 -0.94
CA ASN A 94 6.64 -14.74 -1.95
C ASN A 94 8.07 -14.40 -1.51
N ILE A 95 8.98 -15.33 -1.78
CA ILE A 95 10.42 -15.07 -1.68
C ILE A 95 10.83 -14.42 -2.99
N VAL A 96 11.40 -13.22 -2.91
CA VAL A 96 11.86 -12.45 -4.06
C VAL A 96 13.35 -12.22 -3.97
N ARG A 97 14.01 -12.15 -5.11
CA ARG A 97 15.41 -11.81 -5.26
C ARG A 97 15.51 -10.46 -5.97
N PHE A 98 16.36 -9.60 -5.48
CA PHE A 98 16.52 -8.27 -6.04
C PHE A 98 17.91 -7.70 -5.82
N HIS A 99 18.33 -6.83 -6.71
CA HIS A 99 19.47 -5.95 -6.49
C HIS A 99 19.00 -4.64 -5.90
N TYR A 100 19.81 -4.04 -5.04
CA TYR A 100 19.53 -2.72 -4.51
C TYR A 100 20.79 -1.90 -4.25
N ARG A 101 20.59 -0.58 -4.25
CA ARG A 101 21.56 0.40 -3.73
C ARG A 101 20.79 1.41 -2.89
N ALA A 102 21.11 1.49 -1.59
CA ALA A 102 20.50 2.39 -0.63
C ALA A 102 21.43 3.58 -0.37
N ARG A 103 20.87 4.80 -0.44
CA ARG A 103 21.61 6.07 -0.25
C ARG A 103 20.77 7.05 0.57
N PHE A 104 21.43 7.96 1.26
CA PHE A 104 20.76 9.16 1.78
C PHE A 104 20.42 10.13 0.63
N LEU A 105 19.64 11.18 0.93
CA LEU A 105 19.25 12.17 -0.08
C LEU A 105 20.45 12.98 -0.63
N ASP A 106 21.53 13.09 0.13
CA ASP A 106 22.79 13.72 -0.28
C ASP A 106 23.67 12.84 -1.19
N GLY A 107 23.21 11.59 -1.45
CA GLY A 107 23.90 10.63 -2.30
C GLY A 107 24.89 9.71 -1.57
N SER A 108 25.17 9.92 -0.29
CA SER A 108 26.05 9.04 0.48
C SER A 108 25.46 7.64 0.62
N GLU A 109 26.29 6.61 0.39
CA GLU A 109 25.83 5.21 0.38
C GLU A 109 25.64 4.68 1.79
N ILE A 110 24.51 3.97 1.99
CA ILE A 110 24.17 3.26 3.22
C ILE A 110 24.57 1.80 3.08
N ALA A 111 24.12 1.16 2.01
CA ALA A 111 24.36 -0.26 1.72
C ALA A 111 24.01 -0.59 0.27
N SER A 112 24.57 -1.69 -0.24
CA SER A 112 24.20 -2.21 -1.55
C SER A 112 24.30 -3.73 -1.63
N ALA A 113 23.44 -4.33 -2.47
CA ALA A 113 23.52 -5.70 -2.94
C ALA A 113 23.32 -5.68 -4.46
N ALA A 114 24.23 -4.98 -5.15
CA ALA A 114 24.18 -4.75 -6.58
C ALA A 114 25.08 -5.70 -7.38
N ALA A 115 25.87 -6.56 -6.73
CA ALA A 115 26.70 -7.54 -7.40
C ALA A 115 25.83 -8.62 -8.07
N PRO A 116 25.97 -8.89 -9.38
CA PRO A 116 25.12 -9.85 -10.08
C PRO A 116 25.11 -11.26 -9.48
N ALA A 117 26.24 -11.67 -8.91
CA ALA A 117 26.37 -13.02 -8.30
C ALA A 117 25.72 -13.14 -6.90
N ASP A 118 25.30 -12.03 -6.30
CA ASP A 118 24.94 -12.00 -4.89
C ASP A 118 23.79 -11.02 -4.58
N PRO A 119 22.58 -11.27 -5.14
CA PRO A 119 21.40 -10.46 -4.86
C PRO A 119 20.91 -10.61 -3.41
N ALA A 120 20.19 -9.60 -2.92
CA ALA A 120 19.39 -9.73 -1.72
C ALA A 120 18.18 -10.64 -1.96
N SER A 121 17.71 -11.30 -0.90
CA SER A 121 16.50 -12.12 -0.94
C SER A 121 15.72 -11.91 0.34
N ILE A 122 14.40 -11.72 0.21
CA ILE A 122 13.47 -11.61 1.34
C ILE A 122 12.13 -12.29 1.02
N ALA A 123 11.45 -12.77 2.06
CA ALA A 123 10.03 -13.11 1.98
C ALA A 123 9.22 -11.85 2.25
N LEU A 124 8.40 -11.44 1.26
CA LEU A 124 7.66 -10.18 1.30
C LEU A 124 6.69 -10.11 2.47
N LEU A 125 6.71 -8.99 3.19
CA LEU A 125 5.90 -8.68 4.36
C LEU A 125 6.15 -9.61 5.57
N LYS A 126 7.31 -10.27 5.63
CA LYS A 126 7.74 -11.08 6.77
C LYS A 126 8.72 -10.35 7.70
N ASN A 127 8.91 -9.04 7.48
CA ASN A 127 9.81 -8.21 8.29
C ASN A 127 11.26 -8.72 8.29
N GLU A 128 11.70 -9.24 7.15
CA GLU A 128 13.07 -9.71 6.96
C GLU A 128 14.01 -8.55 6.65
N THR A 129 15.25 -8.70 7.07
CA THR A 129 16.29 -7.70 6.80
C THR A 129 17.03 -8.08 5.52
N PRO A 130 16.96 -7.26 4.46
CA PRO A 130 17.79 -7.46 3.28
C PRO A 130 19.27 -7.44 3.66
N ARG A 131 20.04 -8.32 3.06
CA ARG A 131 21.48 -8.41 3.33
C ARG A 131 22.15 -7.05 3.09
N GLY A 132 22.99 -6.65 4.04
CA GLY A 132 23.74 -5.37 4.01
C GLY A 132 23.01 -4.21 4.70
N LEU A 133 21.71 -4.28 4.89
CA LEU A 133 20.97 -3.28 5.68
C LEU A 133 21.03 -3.59 7.19
N PRO A 134 21.01 -2.57 8.05
CA PRO A 134 21.08 -2.76 9.51
C PRO A 134 19.76 -3.22 10.14
N ALA A 135 18.65 -3.16 9.40
CA ALA A 135 17.32 -3.55 9.87
C ALA A 135 16.34 -3.75 8.71
N PRO A 136 15.17 -4.37 8.94
CA PRO A 136 14.09 -4.43 7.95
C PRO A 136 13.65 -3.04 7.51
N VAL A 137 13.33 -2.90 6.24
CA VAL A 137 12.84 -1.65 5.62
C VAL A 137 11.51 -1.92 4.95
N ARG A 138 10.42 -1.53 5.62
CA ARG A 138 9.06 -1.79 5.14
C ARG A 138 8.79 -1.22 3.74
N GLY A 139 9.39 -0.10 3.40
CA GLY A 139 9.26 0.51 2.08
C GLY A 139 9.80 -0.35 0.95
N ILE A 140 10.78 -1.23 1.22
CA ILE A 140 11.28 -2.20 0.22
C ILE A 140 10.19 -3.23 -0.09
N ASP A 141 9.56 -3.83 0.93
CA ASP A 141 8.45 -4.77 0.72
C ASP A 141 7.34 -4.15 -0.12
N LEU A 142 6.91 -2.93 0.23
CA LEU A 142 5.83 -2.23 -0.47
C LEU A 142 6.21 -1.90 -1.92
N ALA A 143 7.44 -1.48 -2.17
CA ALA A 143 7.92 -1.19 -3.51
C ALA A 143 7.98 -2.45 -4.38
N LEU A 144 8.54 -3.55 -3.85
CA LEU A 144 8.67 -4.82 -4.57
C LEU A 144 7.32 -5.45 -4.92
N LEU A 145 6.28 -5.29 -4.06
CA LEU A 145 4.91 -5.73 -4.36
C LEU A 145 4.29 -5.01 -5.57
N GLU A 146 4.73 -3.80 -5.87
CA GLU A 146 4.26 -3.00 -7.01
C GLU A 146 5.10 -3.21 -8.28
N MET A 147 6.28 -3.84 -8.16
CA MET A 147 7.22 -4.06 -9.27
C MET A 147 6.90 -5.34 -10.04
N GLN A 148 7.26 -5.35 -11.31
CA GLN A 148 7.24 -6.54 -12.15
C GLN A 148 8.66 -7.14 -12.25
N PRO A 149 8.80 -8.47 -12.46
CA PRO A 149 10.10 -9.09 -12.69
C PRO A 149 10.87 -8.38 -13.82
N GLY A 150 12.16 -8.12 -13.59
CA GLY A 150 13.02 -7.34 -14.49
C GLY A 150 12.87 -5.83 -14.41
N GLU A 151 11.93 -5.31 -13.61
CA GLU A 151 11.75 -3.87 -13.43
C GLU A 151 12.89 -3.27 -12.61
N ARG A 152 13.38 -2.10 -13.05
CA ARG A 152 14.26 -1.23 -12.26
C ARG A 152 13.54 0.04 -11.88
N ARG A 153 13.62 0.38 -10.60
CA ARG A 153 12.89 1.52 -10.03
C ARG A 153 13.77 2.29 -9.05
N LEU A 154 13.73 3.61 -9.15
CA LEU A 154 14.17 4.49 -8.08
C LEU A 154 12.98 4.69 -7.13
N VAL A 155 13.19 4.48 -5.85
CA VAL A 155 12.18 4.69 -4.79
C VAL A 155 12.79 5.57 -3.72
N VAL A 156 12.08 6.64 -3.34
CA VAL A 156 12.47 7.51 -2.22
C VAL A 156 11.48 7.29 -1.10
N LEU A 157 11.98 6.78 0.02
CA LEU A 157 11.20 6.39 1.18
C LEU A 157 11.23 7.49 2.23
N PRO A 158 10.07 7.90 2.75
CA PRO A 158 10.03 8.67 3.99
C PRO A 158 10.57 7.83 5.15
N SER A 159 11.09 8.49 6.16
CA SER A 159 11.75 7.84 7.31
C SER A 159 10.89 6.77 7.96
N ARG A 160 9.57 6.98 8.06
CA ARG A 160 8.61 6.02 8.62
C ARG A 160 8.51 4.69 7.86
N LEU A 161 8.84 4.67 6.57
CA LEU A 161 8.91 3.48 5.73
C LEU A 161 10.33 2.94 5.57
N ALA A 162 11.32 3.69 6.08
CA ALA A 162 12.73 3.33 6.12
C ALA A 162 13.11 2.81 7.52
N PHE A 163 13.86 3.58 8.29
CA PHE A 163 14.37 3.18 9.60
C PHE A 163 13.65 3.83 10.78
N GLY A 164 12.54 4.52 10.51
CA GLY A 164 11.68 5.12 11.52
C GLY A 164 12.20 6.42 12.14
N PRO A 165 11.48 6.92 13.16
CA PRO A 165 11.83 8.17 13.81
C PRO A 165 13.14 8.12 14.59
N GLU A 166 13.54 6.94 15.06
CA GLU A 166 14.78 6.74 15.85
C GLU A 166 16.00 6.53 14.96
N GLY A 167 15.82 6.11 13.69
CA GLY A 167 16.92 5.69 12.82
C GLY A 167 17.65 4.44 13.34
N ARG A 168 18.95 4.35 13.04
CA ARG A 168 19.90 3.33 13.57
C ARG A 168 21.27 3.95 13.82
N PRO A 169 21.41 4.80 14.85
CA PRO A 169 22.68 5.43 15.17
C PRO A 169 23.79 4.40 15.46
N PRO A 170 25.05 4.70 15.11
CA PRO A 170 25.55 5.94 14.50
C PRO A 170 25.38 5.99 12.97
N GLN A 171 24.99 4.90 12.32
CA GLN A 171 24.98 4.76 10.85
C GLN A 171 23.84 5.53 10.20
N ILE A 172 22.64 5.51 10.79
CA ILE A 172 21.46 6.11 10.21
C ILE A 172 20.85 7.11 11.22
N PRO A 173 20.84 8.40 10.86
CA PRO A 173 20.26 9.43 11.71
C PRO A 173 18.76 9.21 11.95
N PRO A 174 18.22 9.75 13.06
CA PRO A 174 16.78 9.82 13.26
C PRO A 174 16.06 10.54 12.11
N ARG A 175 14.87 10.04 11.75
CA ARG A 175 14.03 10.63 10.69
C ARG A 175 14.74 10.85 9.36
N ALA A 176 15.64 9.93 8.97
CA ALA A 176 16.35 9.98 7.72
C ALA A 176 15.51 9.34 6.59
N PRO A 177 15.04 10.11 5.59
CA PRO A 177 14.54 9.54 4.35
C PRO A 177 15.69 8.96 3.55
N ILE A 178 15.43 7.92 2.77
CA ILE A 178 16.42 7.23 1.95
C ILE A 178 15.97 7.07 0.52
N ALA A 179 16.91 7.04 -0.39
CA ALA A 179 16.70 6.70 -1.79
C ALA A 179 17.22 5.29 -2.08
N LEU A 180 16.43 4.50 -2.80
CA LEU A 180 16.73 3.12 -3.18
C LEU A 180 16.63 2.98 -4.70
N GLU A 181 17.68 2.48 -5.33
CA GLU A 181 17.54 1.88 -6.64
C GLU A 181 17.28 0.40 -6.44
N LEU A 182 16.16 -0.10 -6.94
CA LEU A 182 15.72 -1.49 -6.84
C LEU A 182 15.67 -2.10 -8.25
N GLU A 183 16.07 -3.37 -8.35
CA GLU A 183 15.87 -4.20 -9.53
C GLU A 183 15.32 -5.54 -9.09
N LEU A 184 14.05 -5.81 -9.43
CA LEU A 184 13.41 -7.08 -9.12
C LEU A 184 13.85 -8.14 -10.13
N LEU A 185 14.49 -9.20 -9.66
CA LEU A 185 14.96 -10.30 -10.52
C LEU A 185 13.80 -11.25 -10.88
N PRO A 186 13.87 -11.89 -12.05
CA PRO A 186 12.91 -12.92 -12.46
C PRO A 186 12.83 -14.11 -11.52
#